data_61d822a4522e626789ff7617829d26a2
#
_entry.id   61d822a4522e626789ff7617829d26a2
#
_cell.length_a   1.000
_cell.length_b   1.000
_cell.length_c   1.000
_cell.angle_alpha   90.00
_cell.angle_beta   90.00
_cell.angle_gamma   90.00
#
_symmetry.space_group_name_H-M   'P 1'
#
loop_
_entity.id
_entity.type
_entity.pdbx_description
1 polymer ?
#
loop_
_entity_poly.entity_id
_entity_poly.type
_entity_poly.pdbx_seq_one_letter_code
_entity_poly.pdbx_strand_id
1 'polypeptide(L)'
;IGGRVTAAFYLQREQAEIQCKMYQQAINDINKAVEMTPEDVAMWVEKGSVHLRVGQHNEAIEALEKAISLDPKAAAAYRMLGYCQIQLKKNKEACANFAKAKELGDEVVDGLIQKYCK
;
A
#
# COMPACT_ATOMS: atom_id res chain seq x y z
N ILE A 1 -16.28 6.57 25.45
CA ILE A 1 -16.21 5.60 24.47
C ILE A 1 -15.63 4.28 24.86
N GLY A 2 -16.02 3.73 25.83
CA GLY A 2 -15.82 2.37 26.21
C GLY A 2 -14.48 1.69 25.90
N GLY A 3 -13.51 2.41 25.51
CA GLY A 3 -12.19 1.86 25.31
C GLY A 3 -12.03 0.82 24.20
N ARG A 4 -13.02 0.64 23.38
CA ARG A 4 -12.91 -0.32 22.29
C ARG A 4 -12.40 0.40 21.04
N VAL A 5 -11.18 0.05 20.65
CA VAL A 5 -10.55 0.63 19.47
C VAL A 5 -10.43 -0.47 18.42
N THR A 6 -10.87 -0.18 17.20
CA THR A 6 -10.85 -1.14 16.11
C THR A 6 -9.75 -0.82 15.11
N ALA A 7 -9.43 -1.77 14.24
CA ALA A 7 -8.49 -1.55 13.16
C ALA A 7 -8.95 -0.42 12.25
N ALA A 8 -10.25 -0.32 11.98
CA ALA A 8 -10.81 0.75 11.15
C ALA A 8 -10.57 2.13 11.78
N PHE A 9 -10.69 2.23 13.10
CA PHE A 9 -10.39 3.47 13.81
C PHE A 9 -8.94 3.91 13.56
N TYR A 10 -8.01 3.00 13.71
CA TYR A 10 -6.58 3.31 13.48
C TYR A 10 -6.33 3.71 12.04
N LEU A 11 -7.01 3.08 11.10
CA LEU A 11 -6.88 3.41 9.70
C LEU A 11 -7.35 4.84 9.41
N GLN A 12 -8.50 5.25 9.94
CA GLN A 12 -9.02 6.60 9.75
C GLN A 12 -8.08 7.64 10.35
N ARG A 13 -7.57 7.36 11.52
CA ARG A 13 -6.64 8.27 12.19
C ARG A 13 -5.34 8.40 11.39
N GLU A 14 -4.86 7.29 10.86
CA GLU A 14 -3.66 7.27 10.03
C GLU A 14 -3.83 8.18 8.81
N GLN A 15 -4.95 8.09 8.10
CA GLN A 15 -5.20 8.91 6.92
C GLN A 15 -5.21 10.39 7.25
N ALA A 16 -5.85 10.78 8.34
CA ALA A 16 -5.89 12.18 8.77
C ALA A 16 -4.49 12.68 9.12
N GLU A 17 -3.69 11.85 9.76
CA GLU A 17 -2.34 12.22 10.17
C GLU A 17 -1.41 12.39 8.98
N ILE A 18 -1.58 11.61 7.92
CA ILE A 18 -0.82 11.78 6.68
C ILE A 18 -1.11 13.16 6.11
N GLN A 19 -2.36 13.59 6.10
CA GLN A 19 -2.73 14.90 5.60
C GLN A 19 -2.05 16.01 6.39
N CYS A 20 -1.83 15.78 7.67
CA CYS A 20 -1.14 16.73 8.55
C CYS A 20 0.37 16.50 8.59
N LYS A 21 0.89 15.58 7.79
CA LYS A 21 2.31 15.20 7.73
C LYS A 21 2.84 14.65 9.05
N MET A 22 1.98 13.97 9.82
CA MET A 22 2.37 13.32 11.07
C MET A 22 2.67 11.83 10.77
N TYR A 23 3.65 11.61 9.93
CA TYR A 23 3.89 10.28 9.36
C TYR A 23 4.26 9.23 10.40
N GLN A 24 5.02 9.60 11.41
CA GLN A 24 5.41 8.61 12.43
C GLN A 24 4.20 8.06 13.17
N GLN A 25 3.26 8.93 13.48
CA GLN A 25 2.05 8.47 14.16
C GLN A 25 1.16 7.66 13.22
N ALA A 26 1.11 8.04 11.94
CA ALA A 26 0.39 7.26 10.94
C ALA A 26 0.95 5.85 10.84
N ILE A 27 2.27 5.71 10.85
CA ILE A 27 2.94 4.41 10.83
C ILE A 27 2.56 3.61 12.07
N ASN A 28 2.59 4.22 13.24
CA ASN A 28 2.24 3.53 14.48
C ASN A 28 0.79 3.05 14.43
N ASP A 29 -0.11 3.87 13.91
CA ASP A 29 -1.53 3.53 13.86
C ASP A 29 -1.80 2.39 12.87
N ILE A 30 -1.16 2.41 11.69
CA ILE A 30 -1.36 1.33 10.72
C ILE A 30 -0.71 0.03 11.21
N ASN A 31 0.40 0.12 11.93
CA ASN A 31 1.00 -1.06 12.54
C ASN A 31 0.03 -1.72 13.53
N LYS A 32 -0.67 -0.92 14.31
CA LYS A 32 -1.69 -1.44 15.22
C LYS A 32 -2.85 -2.06 14.47
N ALA A 33 -3.25 -1.44 13.36
CA ALA A 33 -4.35 -1.97 12.54
C ALA A 33 -4.01 -3.36 12.01
N VAL A 34 -2.80 -3.55 11.47
CA VAL A 34 -2.42 -4.86 10.94
C VAL A 34 -2.21 -5.90 12.04
N GLU A 35 -1.80 -5.46 13.25
CA GLU A 35 -1.73 -6.35 14.40
C GLU A 35 -3.10 -6.88 14.80
N MET A 36 -4.11 -6.02 14.75
CA MET A 36 -5.47 -6.39 15.15
C MET A 36 -6.15 -7.26 14.12
N THR A 37 -5.84 -7.06 12.84
CA THR A 37 -6.45 -7.82 11.74
C THR A 37 -5.37 -8.26 10.75
N PRO A 38 -4.49 -9.19 11.16
CA PRO A 38 -3.32 -9.55 10.33
C PRO A 38 -3.66 -10.23 9.01
N GLU A 39 -4.90 -10.67 8.83
CA GLU A 39 -5.34 -11.30 7.59
C GLU A 39 -6.14 -10.35 6.70
N ASP A 40 -6.26 -9.08 7.11
CA ASP A 40 -7.01 -8.09 6.32
C ASP A 40 -6.09 -7.50 5.26
N VAL A 41 -6.30 -7.90 4.02
CA VAL A 41 -5.48 -7.46 2.88
C VAL A 41 -5.48 -5.95 2.75
N ALA A 42 -6.65 -5.31 2.93
CA ALA A 42 -6.76 -3.85 2.80
C ALA A 42 -5.85 -3.12 3.78
N MET A 43 -5.69 -3.65 5.01
CA MET A 43 -4.81 -3.03 5.99
C MET A 43 -3.34 -3.13 5.60
N TRP A 44 -2.93 -4.25 5.00
CA TRP A 44 -1.57 -4.39 4.52
C TRP A 44 -1.29 -3.50 3.32
N VAL A 45 -2.26 -3.34 2.42
CA VAL A 45 -2.13 -2.40 1.30
C VAL A 45 -2.00 -0.97 1.83
N GLU A 46 -2.80 -0.62 2.83
CA GLU A 46 -2.74 0.72 3.42
C GLU A 46 -1.40 0.95 4.12
N LYS A 47 -0.87 -0.06 4.80
CA LYS A 47 0.47 0.04 5.39
C LYS A 47 1.52 0.32 4.32
N GLY A 48 1.43 -0.38 3.19
CA GLY A 48 2.31 -0.11 2.05
C GLY A 48 2.19 1.33 1.57
N SER A 49 0.96 1.83 1.47
CA SER A 49 0.70 3.20 1.05
C SER A 49 1.33 4.22 2.00
N VAL A 50 1.19 4.00 3.30
CA VAL A 50 1.76 4.91 4.31
C VAL A 50 3.28 4.95 4.19
N HIS A 51 3.92 3.79 4.14
CA HIS A 51 5.38 3.73 4.02
C HIS A 51 5.86 4.36 2.71
N LEU A 52 5.13 4.14 1.61
CA LEU A 52 5.46 4.75 0.34
C LEU A 52 5.45 6.27 0.43
N ARG A 53 4.45 6.84 1.09
CA ARG A 53 4.32 8.30 1.21
C ARG A 53 5.43 8.93 2.03
N VAL A 54 5.97 8.19 3.01
CA VAL A 54 7.07 8.71 3.82
C VAL A 54 8.44 8.35 3.24
N GLY A 55 8.46 7.70 2.08
CA GLY A 55 9.72 7.38 1.41
C GLY A 55 10.39 6.10 1.88
N GLN A 56 9.71 5.31 2.69
CA GLN A 56 10.23 4.04 3.18
C GLN A 56 9.85 2.91 2.22
N HIS A 57 10.54 2.87 1.08
CA HIS A 57 10.17 2.00 -0.03
C HIS A 57 10.31 0.51 0.29
N ASN A 58 11.34 0.13 1.05
CA ASN A 58 11.54 -1.27 1.39
C ASN A 58 10.43 -1.79 2.31
N GLU A 59 10.06 -0.99 3.30
CA GLU A 59 8.97 -1.34 4.21
C GLU A 59 7.63 -1.40 3.46
N ALA A 60 7.44 -0.49 2.51
CA ALA A 60 6.24 -0.51 1.68
C ALA A 60 6.16 -1.81 0.87
N ILE A 61 7.28 -2.21 0.27
CA ILE A 61 7.35 -3.44 -0.51
C ILE A 61 7.01 -4.64 0.35
N GLU A 62 7.57 -4.73 1.56
CA GLU A 62 7.27 -5.84 2.46
C GLU A 62 5.77 -5.93 2.78
N ALA A 63 5.15 -4.79 3.08
CA ALA A 63 3.72 -4.77 3.39
C ALA A 63 2.88 -5.19 2.18
N LEU A 64 3.24 -4.70 0.99
CA LEU A 64 2.50 -5.03 -0.22
C LEU A 64 2.68 -6.49 -0.61
N GLU A 65 3.87 -7.04 -0.41
CA GLU A 65 4.10 -8.47 -0.65
C GLU A 65 3.29 -9.32 0.32
N LYS A 66 3.15 -8.88 1.56
CA LYS A 66 2.28 -9.56 2.51
C LYS A 66 0.82 -9.54 2.04
N ALA A 67 0.37 -8.39 1.54
CA ALA A 67 -0.99 -8.29 0.99
C ALA A 67 -1.19 -9.27 -0.16
N ILE A 68 -0.21 -9.37 -1.06
CA ILE A 68 -0.28 -10.28 -2.20
C ILE A 68 -0.26 -11.74 -1.74
N SER A 69 0.51 -12.05 -0.70
CA SER A 69 0.53 -13.43 -0.18
C SER A 69 -0.82 -13.82 0.41
N LEU A 70 -1.55 -12.86 0.99
CA LEU A 70 -2.88 -13.11 1.53
C LEU A 70 -3.95 -13.17 0.44
N ASP A 71 -3.78 -12.36 -0.61
CA ASP A 71 -4.70 -12.34 -1.73
C ASP A 71 -3.94 -12.07 -3.03
N PRO A 72 -3.62 -13.12 -3.80
CA PRO A 72 -2.90 -12.94 -5.07
C PRO A 72 -3.65 -12.16 -6.13
N LYS A 73 -4.91 -11.82 -5.89
CA LYS A 73 -5.73 -11.02 -6.81
C LYS A 73 -5.88 -9.58 -6.35
N ALA A 74 -5.08 -9.14 -5.39
CA ALA A 74 -5.15 -7.77 -4.88
C ALA A 74 -4.51 -6.81 -5.87
N ALA A 75 -5.28 -6.36 -6.84
CA ALA A 75 -4.80 -5.47 -7.92
C ALA A 75 -4.12 -4.22 -7.38
N ALA A 76 -4.71 -3.60 -6.35
CA ALA A 76 -4.15 -2.39 -5.76
C ALA A 76 -2.75 -2.63 -5.19
N ALA A 77 -2.50 -3.82 -4.63
CA ALA A 77 -1.17 -4.15 -4.08
C ALA A 77 -0.13 -4.20 -5.19
N TYR A 78 -0.48 -4.80 -6.33
CA TYR A 78 0.43 -4.83 -7.49
C TYR A 78 0.70 -3.43 -8.03
N ARG A 79 -0.35 -2.61 -8.13
CA ARG A 79 -0.19 -1.23 -8.61
C ARG A 79 0.74 -0.45 -7.70
N MET A 80 0.55 -0.55 -6.41
CA MET A 80 1.38 0.19 -5.45
C MET A 80 2.79 -0.35 -5.37
N LEU A 81 2.95 -1.66 -5.52
CA LEU A 81 4.28 -2.27 -5.57
C LEU A 81 5.04 -1.74 -6.79
N GLY A 82 4.38 -1.67 -7.94
CA GLY A 82 4.96 -1.06 -9.14
C GLY A 82 5.36 0.39 -8.89
N TYR A 83 4.52 1.13 -8.19
CA TYR A 83 4.81 2.53 -7.85
C TYR A 83 6.09 2.64 -7.01
N CYS A 84 6.25 1.77 -6.00
CA CYS A 84 7.47 1.74 -5.19
C CYS A 84 8.70 1.47 -6.07
N GLN A 85 8.57 0.56 -7.03
CA GLN A 85 9.68 0.20 -7.90
C GLN A 85 10.05 1.33 -8.85
N ILE A 86 9.08 2.11 -9.31
CA ILE A 86 9.38 3.33 -10.08
C ILE A 86 10.24 4.28 -9.23
N GLN A 87 9.90 4.46 -7.96
CA GLN A 87 10.66 5.33 -7.08
C GLN A 87 12.09 4.80 -6.86
N LEU A 88 12.27 3.51 -6.94
CA LEU A 88 13.59 2.86 -6.81
C LEU A 88 14.29 2.70 -8.17
N LYS A 89 13.70 3.25 -9.23
CA LYS A 89 14.24 3.20 -10.60
C LYS A 89 14.32 1.79 -11.17
N LYS A 90 13.43 0.91 -10.72
CA LYS A 90 13.31 -0.46 -11.21
C LYS A 90 12.13 -0.55 -12.18
N ASN A 91 12.26 0.13 -13.31
CA ASN A 91 11.12 0.31 -14.23
C ASN A 91 10.61 -0.99 -14.83
N LYS A 92 11.50 -1.96 -15.11
CA LYS A 92 11.06 -3.24 -15.68
C LYS A 92 10.14 -4.00 -14.72
N GLU A 93 10.57 -4.08 -13.45
CA GLU A 93 9.77 -4.75 -12.42
C GLU A 93 8.47 -4.00 -12.21
N ALA A 94 8.53 -2.68 -12.18
CA ALA A 94 7.34 -1.85 -12.02
C ALA A 94 6.32 -2.11 -13.12
N CYS A 95 6.80 -2.16 -14.37
CA CYS A 95 5.90 -2.38 -15.50
C CYS A 95 5.26 -3.77 -15.46
N ALA A 96 6.00 -4.77 -15.01
CA ALA A 96 5.44 -6.11 -14.83
C ALA A 96 4.32 -6.10 -13.80
N ASN A 97 4.50 -5.36 -12.69
CA ASN A 97 3.47 -5.25 -11.65
C ASN A 97 2.28 -4.43 -12.13
N PHE A 98 2.50 -3.37 -12.90
CA PHE A 98 1.39 -2.61 -13.49
C PHE A 98 0.59 -3.48 -14.45
N ALA A 99 1.27 -4.28 -15.27
CA ALA A 99 0.58 -5.19 -16.19
C ALA A 99 -0.25 -6.21 -15.42
N LYS A 100 0.28 -6.71 -14.30
CA LYS A 100 -0.46 -7.65 -13.46
C LYS A 100 -1.69 -6.99 -12.85
N ALA A 101 -1.55 -5.76 -12.38
CA ALA A 101 -2.70 -5.02 -11.83
C ALA A 101 -3.77 -4.80 -12.89
N LYS A 102 -3.37 -4.46 -14.11
CA LYS A 102 -4.31 -4.29 -15.21
C LYS A 102 -5.05 -5.60 -15.52
N GLU A 103 -4.31 -6.70 -15.56
CA GLU A 103 -4.89 -8.03 -15.79
C GLU A 103 -5.94 -8.35 -14.74
N LEU A 104 -5.75 -7.88 -13.50
CA LEU A 104 -6.69 -8.09 -12.40
C LEU A 104 -7.83 -7.07 -12.36
N GLY A 105 -7.90 -6.17 -13.34
CA GLY A 105 -9.01 -5.25 -13.47
C GLY A 105 -8.78 -3.84 -12.99
N ASP A 106 -7.55 -3.49 -12.63
CA ASP A 106 -7.24 -2.13 -12.18
C ASP A 106 -7.05 -1.22 -13.38
N GLU A 107 -7.99 -0.30 -13.59
CA GLU A 107 -7.93 0.64 -14.70
C GLU A 107 -7.06 1.85 -14.41
N VAL A 108 -6.76 2.11 -13.15
CA VAL A 108 -5.94 3.26 -12.76
C VAL A 108 -4.53 3.14 -13.34
N VAL A 109 -4.03 1.90 -13.50
CA VAL A 109 -2.67 1.69 -13.99
C VAL A 109 -2.46 2.07 -15.45
N ASP A 110 -3.53 2.26 -16.24
CA ASP A 110 -3.35 2.59 -17.66
C ASP A 110 -2.51 3.85 -17.85
N GLY A 111 -2.79 4.89 -17.07
CA GLY A 111 -1.99 6.12 -17.10
C GLY A 111 -0.55 5.90 -16.69
N LEU A 112 -0.33 5.03 -15.70
CA LEU A 112 1.00 4.71 -15.22
C LEU A 112 1.78 3.92 -16.26
N ILE A 113 1.13 2.98 -16.93
CA ILE A 113 1.76 2.21 -18.01
C ILE A 113 2.19 3.13 -19.13
N GLN A 114 1.30 4.06 -19.54
CA GLN A 114 1.64 5.01 -20.58
C GLN A 114 2.81 5.92 -20.20
N LYS A 115 2.88 6.30 -18.94
CA LYS A 115 3.92 7.20 -18.46
C LYS A 115 5.28 6.52 -18.30
N TYR A 116 5.31 5.31 -17.76
CA TYR A 116 6.56 4.66 -17.35
C TYR A 116 6.96 3.44 -18.18
N CYS A 117 6.08 2.89 -18.97
CA CYS A 117 6.29 1.61 -19.66
C CYS A 117 6.30 1.76 -21.17
N LYS A 118 7.09 2.68 -21.65
CA LYS A 118 7.24 2.88 -23.11
C LYS A 118 8.40 2.09 -23.66
#